data_5eac3cf873c69c4588e6f88284372b04
#
_entry.id   5eac3cf873c69c4588e6f88284372b04
#
_cell.length_a   1.000
_cell.length_b   1.000
_cell.length_c   1.000
_cell.angle_alpha   90.00
_cell.angle_beta   90.00
_cell.angle_gamma   90.00
#
_symmetry.space_group_name_H-M   'P 1'
#
loop_
_entity.id
_entity.type
_entity.pdbx_description
1 polymer ?
#
loop_
_entity_poly.entity_id
_entity_poly.type
_entity_poly.pdbx_seq_one_letter_code
_entity_poly.pdbx_strand_id
1 'polypeptide(L)'
;SGKGGIPAVIRVGSETTFPPFEFTEDDKYVGFDLDLADAIIKQMGSKMEFKSMGFDALIPAVQSGQIDMIAAGLDATPERAKQVAFSDVYFKDNGYCIVVRKDNTTINDWADLAGKNVGAQVGTYQVKLAQEAKAAEVKQLDSNSQAWMELQANTLDAVVIDQPVAM
;
A
#
# COMPACT_ATOMS: atom_id res chain seq x y z
N SER A 1 -21.20 -22.02 -10.81
CA SER A 1 -20.80 -22.66 -9.54
C SER A 1 -19.35 -23.07 -9.66
N GLY A 2 -18.49 -22.48 -8.83
CA GLY A 2 -17.08 -22.84 -8.77
C GLY A 2 -16.90 -24.31 -8.34
N LYS A 3 -15.79 -24.91 -8.75
CA LYS A 3 -15.44 -26.27 -8.32
C LYS A 3 -15.19 -26.30 -6.81
N GLY A 4 -15.94 -27.15 -6.09
CA GLY A 4 -15.63 -27.46 -4.70
C GLY A 4 -15.91 -26.34 -3.67
N GLY A 5 -16.97 -25.57 -3.84
CA GLY A 5 -17.36 -24.52 -2.87
C GLY A 5 -16.67 -23.15 -3.08
N ILE A 6 -15.83 -23.02 -4.09
CA ILE A 6 -15.21 -21.74 -4.46
C ILE A 6 -16.25 -20.87 -5.19
N PRO A 7 -16.43 -19.59 -4.82
CA PRO A 7 -17.35 -18.68 -5.49
C PRO A 7 -17.00 -18.51 -6.98
N ALA A 8 -18.01 -18.31 -7.84
CA ALA A 8 -17.80 -18.05 -9.26
C ALA A 8 -17.10 -16.70 -9.52
N VAL A 9 -17.29 -15.76 -8.61
CA VAL A 9 -16.66 -14.42 -8.62
C VAL A 9 -15.95 -14.20 -7.30
N ILE A 10 -14.72 -13.73 -7.35
CA ILE A 10 -13.92 -13.32 -6.18
C ILE A 10 -13.70 -11.82 -6.26
N ARG A 11 -14.14 -11.10 -5.24
CA ARG A 11 -14.02 -9.66 -5.12
C ARG A 11 -12.69 -9.31 -4.49
N VAL A 12 -11.82 -8.63 -5.24
CA VAL A 12 -10.48 -8.23 -4.81
C VAL A 12 -10.45 -6.73 -4.54
N GLY A 13 -10.03 -6.35 -3.34
CA GLY A 13 -9.79 -4.96 -2.98
C GLY A 13 -8.31 -4.59 -3.03
N SER A 14 -8.02 -3.37 -3.44
CA SER A 14 -6.67 -2.82 -3.49
C SER A 14 -6.68 -1.30 -3.36
N GLU A 15 -5.54 -0.73 -2.99
CA GLU A 15 -5.31 0.72 -3.03
C GLU A 15 -4.36 1.02 -4.20
N THR A 16 -4.83 1.76 -5.20
CA THR A 16 -4.22 1.85 -6.54
C THR A 16 -3.27 3.02 -6.74
N THR A 17 -2.52 3.39 -5.70
CA THR A 17 -1.45 4.40 -5.79
C THR A 17 -0.09 3.84 -5.35
N PHE A 18 0.16 2.55 -5.62
CA PHE A 18 1.32 1.80 -5.15
C PHE A 18 2.06 1.07 -6.30
N PRO A 19 2.60 1.81 -7.29
CA PRO A 19 3.37 1.18 -8.37
C PRO A 19 4.67 0.56 -7.82
N PRO A 20 5.16 -0.55 -8.37
CA PRO A 20 4.62 -1.27 -9.54
C PRO A 20 3.59 -2.38 -9.20
N PHE A 21 3.11 -2.42 -7.95
CA PHE A 21 2.25 -3.49 -7.46
C PHE A 21 0.79 -3.31 -7.88
N GLU A 22 0.22 -2.13 -7.62
CA GLU A 22 -1.13 -1.74 -8.03
C GLU A 22 -1.18 -0.24 -8.29
N PHE A 23 -1.59 0.15 -9.48
CA PHE A 23 -1.67 1.56 -9.86
C PHE A 23 -2.62 1.77 -11.04
N THR A 24 -2.84 3.04 -11.39
CA THR A 24 -3.66 3.40 -12.54
C THR A 24 -2.77 3.87 -13.68
N GLU A 25 -2.97 3.31 -14.86
CA GLU A 25 -2.31 3.68 -16.11
C GLU A 25 -3.35 3.70 -17.22
N ASP A 26 -3.46 4.81 -17.97
CA ASP A 26 -4.45 5.00 -19.03
C ASP A 26 -5.88 4.67 -18.60
N ASP A 27 -6.29 5.17 -17.43
CA ASP A 27 -7.59 4.91 -16.80
C ASP A 27 -7.90 3.43 -16.50
N LYS A 28 -6.88 2.59 -16.46
CA LYS A 28 -7.00 1.18 -16.11
C LYS A 28 -6.21 0.87 -14.84
N TYR A 29 -6.71 -0.07 -14.08
CA TYR A 29 -5.96 -0.64 -12.96
C TYR A 29 -5.01 -1.70 -13.47
N VAL A 30 -3.74 -1.56 -13.14
CA VAL A 30 -2.63 -2.42 -13.58
C VAL A 30 -1.66 -2.67 -12.41
N GLY A 31 -0.78 -3.62 -12.60
CA GLY A 31 0.32 -3.88 -11.67
C GLY A 31 0.49 -5.35 -11.33
N PHE A 32 1.63 -5.64 -10.70
CA PHE A 32 2.05 -7.00 -10.38
C PHE A 32 1.03 -7.74 -9.49
N ASP A 33 0.54 -7.11 -8.45
CA ASP A 33 -0.41 -7.73 -7.53
C ASP A 33 -1.75 -8.05 -8.20
N LEU A 34 -2.20 -7.19 -9.12
CA LEU A 34 -3.43 -7.42 -9.87
C LEU A 34 -3.28 -8.60 -10.84
N ASP A 35 -2.16 -8.66 -11.55
CA ASP A 35 -1.88 -9.75 -12.49
C ASP A 35 -1.76 -11.09 -11.75
N LEU A 36 -1.08 -11.09 -10.59
CA LEU A 36 -0.95 -12.27 -9.74
C LEU A 36 -2.30 -12.74 -9.20
N ALA A 37 -3.11 -11.82 -8.66
CA ALA A 37 -4.44 -12.14 -8.16
C ALA A 37 -5.35 -12.70 -9.25
N ASP A 38 -5.36 -12.08 -10.43
CA ASP A 38 -6.16 -12.56 -11.58
C ASP A 38 -5.74 -13.97 -12.03
N ALA A 39 -4.44 -14.21 -12.11
CA ALA A 39 -3.90 -15.53 -12.47
C ALA A 39 -4.30 -16.60 -11.44
N ILE A 40 -4.20 -16.32 -10.16
CA ILE A 40 -4.60 -17.23 -9.08
C ILE A 40 -6.12 -17.52 -9.16
N ILE A 41 -6.93 -16.47 -9.30
CA ILE A 41 -8.39 -16.58 -9.34
C ILE A 41 -8.85 -17.38 -10.56
N LYS A 42 -8.22 -17.17 -11.72
CA LYS A 42 -8.46 -17.98 -12.94
C LYS A 42 -8.09 -19.45 -12.73
N GLN A 43 -6.98 -19.73 -12.06
CA GLN A 43 -6.57 -21.08 -11.73
C GLN A 43 -7.57 -21.78 -10.79
N MET A 44 -8.24 -21.02 -9.92
CA MET A 44 -9.32 -21.50 -9.06
C MET A 44 -10.63 -21.76 -9.84
N GLY A 45 -10.72 -21.35 -11.11
CA GLY A 45 -11.92 -21.48 -11.93
C GLY A 45 -12.95 -20.38 -11.69
N SER A 46 -12.51 -19.25 -11.16
CA SER A 46 -13.34 -18.08 -10.82
C SER A 46 -13.00 -16.87 -11.69
N LYS A 47 -13.79 -15.82 -11.57
CA LYS A 47 -13.52 -14.51 -12.17
C LYS A 47 -13.22 -13.47 -11.10
N MET A 48 -12.28 -12.58 -11.39
CA MET A 48 -11.97 -11.44 -10.53
C MET A 48 -12.95 -10.30 -10.76
N GLU A 49 -13.51 -9.76 -9.68
CA GLU A 49 -14.12 -8.44 -9.62
C GLU A 49 -13.22 -7.55 -8.78
N PHE A 50 -12.77 -6.44 -9.35
CA PHE A 50 -11.79 -5.56 -8.72
C PHE A 50 -12.45 -4.30 -8.14
N LYS A 51 -12.03 -3.91 -6.92
CA LYS A 51 -12.46 -2.66 -6.25
C LYS A 51 -11.26 -1.90 -5.73
N SER A 52 -11.09 -0.66 -6.18
CA SER A 52 -10.14 0.28 -5.58
C SER A 52 -10.75 0.95 -4.37
N MET A 53 -10.00 1.01 -3.27
CA MET A 53 -10.44 1.66 -2.03
C MET A 53 -9.23 2.14 -1.21
N GLY A 54 -9.46 2.94 -0.18
CA GLY A 54 -8.40 3.38 0.72
C GLY A 54 -7.72 2.20 1.42
N PHE A 55 -6.42 2.31 1.66
CA PHE A 55 -5.62 1.24 2.25
C PHE A 55 -6.14 0.80 3.63
N ASP A 56 -6.53 1.74 4.48
CA ASP A 56 -7.10 1.51 5.80
C ASP A 56 -8.50 0.87 5.78
N ALA A 57 -9.20 0.92 4.65
CA ALA A 57 -10.51 0.29 4.47
C ALA A 57 -10.43 -1.19 4.07
N LEU A 58 -9.29 -1.69 3.61
CA LEU A 58 -9.16 -3.05 3.03
C LEU A 58 -9.46 -4.16 4.03
N ILE A 59 -8.85 -4.16 5.20
CA ILE A 59 -9.09 -5.18 6.24
C ILE A 59 -10.53 -5.16 6.74
N PRO A 60 -11.11 -3.99 7.11
CA PRO A 60 -12.54 -3.91 7.42
C PRO A 60 -13.45 -4.43 6.32
N ALA A 61 -13.12 -4.19 5.05
CA ALA A 61 -13.93 -4.66 3.92
C ALA A 61 -13.92 -6.19 3.77
N VAL A 62 -12.79 -6.86 4.04
CA VAL A 62 -12.73 -8.33 4.10
C VAL A 62 -13.54 -8.86 5.28
N GLN A 63 -13.37 -8.26 6.45
CA GLN A 63 -14.06 -8.70 7.67
C GLN A 63 -15.59 -8.58 7.56
N SER A 64 -16.08 -7.54 6.88
CA SER A 64 -17.51 -7.33 6.63
C SER A 64 -18.07 -8.14 5.45
N GLY A 65 -17.22 -8.83 4.68
CA GLY A 65 -17.61 -9.56 3.49
C GLY A 65 -17.93 -8.65 2.28
N GLN A 66 -17.49 -7.41 2.31
CA GLN A 66 -17.59 -6.50 1.16
C GLN A 66 -16.65 -6.91 0.03
N ILE A 67 -15.48 -7.41 0.38
CA ILE A 67 -14.52 -8.04 -0.53
C ILE A 67 -14.11 -9.41 0.04
N ASP A 68 -13.54 -10.25 -0.80
CA ASP A 68 -13.15 -11.63 -0.44
C ASP A 68 -11.63 -11.75 -0.26
N MET A 69 -10.85 -10.87 -0.93
CA MET A 69 -9.40 -10.93 -1.00
C MET A 69 -8.82 -9.51 -1.09
N ILE A 70 -7.65 -9.32 -0.50
CA ILE A 70 -6.83 -8.10 -0.64
C ILE A 70 -5.61 -8.43 -1.50
N ALA A 71 -5.34 -7.61 -2.50
CA ALA A 71 -4.09 -7.59 -3.25
C ALA A 71 -3.57 -6.14 -3.25
N ALA A 72 -2.70 -5.81 -2.32
CA ALA A 72 -2.31 -4.43 -2.03
C ALA A 72 -0.90 -4.30 -1.42
N GLY A 73 0.02 -5.21 -1.74
CA GLY A 73 1.36 -5.22 -1.15
C GLY A 73 1.32 -5.26 0.38
N LEU A 74 0.33 -5.96 0.95
CA LEU A 74 0.02 -5.92 2.37
C LEU A 74 0.93 -6.85 3.17
N ASP A 75 1.82 -6.29 3.98
CA ASP A 75 2.69 -7.05 4.88
C ASP A 75 1.90 -7.81 5.96
N ALA A 76 2.28 -9.08 6.18
CA ALA A 76 1.72 -9.94 7.21
C ALA A 76 2.29 -9.59 8.59
N THR A 77 1.88 -8.44 9.15
CA THR A 77 2.25 -8.10 10.53
C THR A 77 1.50 -8.96 11.54
N PRO A 78 2.05 -9.16 12.75
CA PRO A 78 1.33 -9.91 13.82
C PRO A 78 -0.05 -9.32 14.13
N GLU A 79 -0.22 -8.01 14.08
CA GLU A 79 -1.49 -7.33 14.32
C GLU A 79 -2.51 -7.63 13.23
N ARG A 80 -2.08 -7.58 11.95
CA ARG A 80 -2.94 -7.89 10.81
C ARG A 80 -3.29 -9.38 10.74
N ALA A 81 -2.33 -10.26 11.07
CA ALA A 81 -2.55 -11.71 11.09
C ALA A 81 -3.59 -12.16 12.11
N LYS A 82 -3.90 -11.34 13.13
CA LYS A 82 -5.01 -11.59 14.06
C LYS A 82 -6.38 -11.25 13.46
N GLN A 83 -6.42 -10.51 12.38
CA GLN A 83 -7.63 -9.97 11.78
C GLN A 83 -8.03 -10.67 10.49
N VAL A 84 -7.05 -11.06 9.68
CA VAL A 84 -7.23 -11.73 8.38
C VAL A 84 -6.17 -12.81 8.18
N ALA A 85 -6.48 -13.80 7.34
CA ALA A 85 -5.51 -14.80 6.90
C ALA A 85 -4.60 -14.22 5.80
N PHE A 86 -3.36 -14.69 5.74
CA PHE A 86 -2.39 -14.33 4.71
C PHE A 86 -1.99 -15.54 3.88
N SER A 87 -1.63 -15.28 2.61
CA SER A 87 -0.91 -16.23 1.77
C SER A 87 0.54 -16.40 2.21
N ASP A 88 1.26 -17.30 1.58
CA ASP A 88 2.72 -17.29 1.63
C ASP A 88 3.28 -16.00 1.03
N VAL A 89 4.49 -15.63 1.46
CA VAL A 89 5.18 -14.44 0.94
C VAL A 89 5.55 -14.65 -0.52
N TYR A 90 5.04 -13.82 -1.40
CA TYR A 90 5.31 -13.87 -2.84
C TYR A 90 6.30 -12.80 -3.32
N PHE A 91 6.59 -11.81 -2.51
CA PHE A 91 7.57 -10.76 -2.77
C PHE A 91 8.32 -10.39 -1.49
N LYS A 92 9.64 -10.26 -1.55
CA LYS A 92 10.45 -9.75 -0.44
C LYS A 92 10.79 -8.30 -0.71
N ASP A 93 10.29 -7.43 0.16
CA ASP A 93 10.60 -6.01 0.11
C ASP A 93 12.07 -5.77 0.48
N ASN A 94 12.66 -4.73 -0.11
CA ASN A 94 14.00 -4.24 0.22
C ASN A 94 14.00 -3.23 1.38
N GLY A 95 12.85 -3.03 2.02
CA GLY A 95 12.68 -2.14 3.16
C GLY A 95 12.04 -0.80 2.78
N TYR A 96 12.21 0.16 3.69
CA TYR A 96 11.63 1.49 3.59
C TYR A 96 12.68 2.52 3.20
N CYS A 97 12.24 3.59 2.57
CA CYS A 97 13.10 4.72 2.22
C CYS A 97 12.44 6.06 2.51
N ILE A 98 13.26 7.08 2.53
CA ILE A 98 12.87 8.48 2.65
C ILE A 98 12.95 9.10 1.27
N VAL A 99 11.85 9.67 0.81
CA VAL A 99 11.82 10.44 -0.44
C VAL A 99 11.75 11.92 -0.10
N VAL A 100 12.62 12.69 -0.74
CA VAL A 100 12.71 14.14 -0.62
C VAL A 100 12.69 14.79 -1.99
N ARG A 101 12.44 16.10 -2.05
CA ARG A 101 12.61 16.85 -3.30
C ARG A 101 14.06 16.80 -3.75
N LYS A 102 14.27 16.84 -5.04
CA LYS A 102 15.60 16.74 -5.69
C LYS A 102 16.60 17.79 -5.20
N ASP A 103 16.13 18.96 -4.82
CA ASP A 103 16.93 20.08 -4.32
C ASP A 103 17.14 20.04 -2.79
N ASN A 104 16.58 19.05 -2.08
CA ASN A 104 16.79 18.89 -0.64
C ASN A 104 18.23 18.41 -0.37
N THR A 105 18.92 19.11 0.54
CA THR A 105 20.29 18.79 0.96
C THR A 105 20.42 18.54 2.45
N THR A 106 19.32 18.64 3.21
CA THR A 106 19.33 18.60 4.68
C THR A 106 18.88 17.27 5.25
N ILE A 107 18.19 16.45 4.48
CA ILE A 107 17.71 15.12 4.89
C ILE A 107 18.51 14.07 4.11
N ASN A 108 19.44 13.39 4.79
CA ASN A 108 20.32 12.39 4.22
C ASN A 108 20.17 11.02 4.90
N ASP A 109 19.58 11.01 6.10
CA ASP A 109 19.38 9.80 6.89
C ASP A 109 18.11 9.93 7.76
N TRP A 110 17.68 8.84 8.36
CA TRP A 110 16.51 8.77 9.25
C TRP A 110 16.55 9.77 10.40
N ALA A 111 17.72 9.97 10.99
CA ALA A 111 17.91 10.94 12.08
C ALA A 111 17.57 12.39 11.66
N ASP A 112 17.71 12.72 10.38
CA ASP A 112 17.45 14.05 9.85
C ASP A 112 15.94 14.36 9.71
N LEU A 113 15.08 13.36 9.92
CA LEU A 113 13.62 13.56 9.98
C LEU A 113 13.18 14.26 11.27
N ALA A 114 14.02 14.31 12.29
CA ALA A 114 13.71 14.99 13.54
C ALA A 114 13.34 16.46 13.29
N GLY A 115 12.18 16.87 13.79
CA GLY A 115 11.68 18.23 13.62
C GLY A 115 11.15 18.57 12.21
N LYS A 116 11.03 17.61 11.31
CA LYS A 116 10.53 17.79 9.95
C LYS A 116 9.05 17.42 9.83
N ASN A 117 8.40 17.93 8.77
CA ASN A 117 7.05 17.53 8.36
C ASN A 117 7.16 16.34 7.42
N VAL A 118 6.72 15.18 7.87
CA VAL A 118 6.88 13.92 7.15
C VAL A 118 5.51 13.34 6.81
N GLY A 119 5.35 12.91 5.56
CA GLY A 119 4.14 12.25 5.07
C GLY A 119 4.32 10.73 5.03
N ALA A 120 3.23 10.02 5.29
CA ALA A 120 3.12 8.58 5.07
C ALA A 120 1.66 8.19 4.84
N GLN A 121 1.43 7.07 4.17
CA GLN A 121 0.08 6.59 3.96
C GLN A 121 -0.54 6.10 5.27
N VAL A 122 -1.81 6.46 5.50
CA VAL A 122 -2.56 6.04 6.70
C VAL A 122 -2.63 4.51 6.81
N GLY A 123 -2.50 4.00 8.04
CA GLY A 123 -2.60 2.57 8.32
C GLY A 123 -1.35 1.76 7.94
N THR A 124 -0.24 2.41 7.59
CA THR A 124 1.01 1.76 7.23
C THR A 124 2.05 1.80 8.36
N TYR A 125 3.03 0.90 8.30
CA TYR A 125 4.16 0.90 9.24
C TYR A 125 5.05 2.15 9.07
N GLN A 126 5.04 2.76 7.91
CA GLN A 126 5.77 3.99 7.59
C GLN A 126 5.40 5.14 8.51
N VAL A 127 4.13 5.23 8.93
CA VAL A 127 3.68 6.21 9.94
C VAL A 127 4.46 6.04 11.24
N LYS A 128 4.61 4.80 11.71
CA LYS A 128 5.35 4.48 12.92
C LYS A 128 6.84 4.84 12.79
N LEU A 129 7.46 4.52 11.66
CA LEU A 129 8.86 4.87 11.39
C LEU A 129 9.11 6.38 11.45
N ALA A 130 8.21 7.18 10.85
CA ALA A 130 8.31 8.63 10.90
C ALA A 130 8.15 9.19 12.35
N GLN A 131 7.25 8.59 13.14
CA GLN A 131 7.07 8.93 14.55
C GLN A 131 8.31 8.59 15.39
N GLU A 132 8.88 7.41 15.21
CA GLU A 132 10.09 6.96 15.88
C GLU A 132 11.30 7.83 15.54
N ALA A 133 11.36 8.35 14.31
CA ALA A 133 12.36 9.32 13.87
C ALA A 133 12.15 10.74 14.44
N LYS A 134 11.13 10.95 15.29
CA LYS A 134 10.83 12.23 15.96
C LYS A 134 10.49 13.37 14.99
N ALA A 135 9.80 13.06 13.90
CA ALA A 135 9.24 14.08 13.04
C ALA A 135 8.39 15.08 13.85
N ALA A 136 8.42 16.36 13.49
CA ALA A 136 7.60 17.38 14.16
C ALA A 136 6.12 17.15 13.91
N GLU A 137 5.78 16.72 12.68
CA GLU A 137 4.45 16.30 12.27
C GLU A 137 4.57 15.07 11.38
N VAL A 138 3.70 14.08 11.60
CA VAL A 138 3.52 12.96 10.70
C VAL A 138 2.13 13.09 10.07
N LYS A 139 2.09 13.58 8.84
CA LYS A 139 0.85 13.71 8.09
C LYS A 139 0.49 12.37 7.47
N GLN A 140 -0.65 11.85 7.88
CA GLN A 140 -1.20 10.61 7.33
C GLN A 140 -2.11 10.93 6.16
N LEU A 141 -1.81 10.35 5.01
CA LEU A 141 -2.48 10.61 3.74
C LEU A 141 -3.21 9.36 3.26
N ASP A 142 -4.36 9.55 2.61
CA ASP A 142 -5.17 8.43 2.13
C ASP A 142 -4.48 7.67 1.00
N SER A 143 -3.69 8.37 0.18
CA SER A 143 -2.99 7.79 -0.95
C SER A 143 -1.55 8.28 -1.08
N ASN A 144 -0.71 7.50 -1.75
CA ASN A 144 0.65 7.91 -2.09
C ASN A 144 0.66 9.06 -3.10
N SER A 145 -0.34 9.15 -3.97
CA SER A 145 -0.48 10.30 -4.89
C SER A 145 -0.64 11.62 -4.15
N GLN A 146 -1.40 11.65 -3.06
CA GLN A 146 -1.50 12.85 -2.20
C GLN A 146 -0.16 13.18 -1.55
N ALA A 147 0.58 12.17 -1.10
CA ALA A 147 1.90 12.38 -0.52
C ALA A 147 2.87 13.04 -1.51
N TRP A 148 2.87 12.59 -2.76
CA TRP A 148 3.70 13.18 -3.81
C TRP A 148 3.30 14.62 -4.12
N MET A 149 2.01 14.92 -4.21
CA MET A 149 1.53 16.29 -4.43
C MET A 149 1.96 17.23 -3.31
N GLU A 150 1.86 16.81 -2.06
CA GLU A 150 2.24 17.62 -0.90
C GLU A 150 3.76 17.80 -0.80
N LEU A 151 4.54 16.78 -1.14
CA LEU A 151 5.99 16.88 -1.22
C LEU A 151 6.41 17.90 -2.30
N GLN A 152 5.80 17.84 -3.48
CA GLN A 152 6.04 18.80 -4.56
C GLN A 152 5.60 20.23 -4.18
N ALA A 153 4.49 20.36 -3.48
CA ALA A 153 3.98 21.65 -3.01
C ALA A 153 4.76 22.25 -1.83
N ASN A 154 5.79 21.55 -1.34
CA ASN A 154 6.61 21.97 -0.19
C ASN A 154 5.85 22.08 1.15
N THR A 155 4.72 21.38 1.28
CA THR A 155 3.98 21.24 2.54
C THR A 155 4.51 20.08 3.38
N LEU A 156 5.24 19.16 2.77
CA LEU A 156 6.02 18.12 3.42
C LEU A 156 7.51 18.30 3.10
N ASP A 157 8.36 17.95 4.05
CA ASP A 157 9.81 17.91 3.86
C ASP A 157 10.27 16.56 3.28
N ALA A 158 9.57 15.49 3.67
CA ALA A 158 9.90 14.13 3.26
C ALA A 158 8.65 13.24 3.25
N VAL A 159 8.73 12.11 2.57
CA VAL A 159 7.75 11.03 2.57
C VAL A 159 8.47 9.71 2.89
N VAL A 160 7.93 8.93 3.82
CA VAL A 160 8.39 7.57 4.09
C VAL A 160 7.52 6.58 3.32
N ILE A 161 8.15 5.73 2.54
CA ILE A 161 7.48 4.76 1.66
C ILE A 161 8.32 3.50 1.49
N ASP A 162 7.71 2.44 0.96
CA ASP A 162 8.42 1.23 0.57
C ASP A 162 9.38 1.51 -0.59
N GLN A 163 10.60 0.98 -0.50
CA GLN A 163 11.65 1.25 -1.48
C GLN A 163 11.23 0.93 -2.93
N PRO A 164 10.54 -0.18 -3.25
CA PRO A 164 10.14 -0.48 -4.63
C PRO A 164 9.21 0.57 -5.25
N VAL A 165 8.43 1.27 -4.43
CA VAL A 165 7.48 2.31 -4.90
C VAL A 165 8.19 3.64 -5.19
N ALA A 166 9.32 3.88 -4.55
CA ALA A 166 10.12 5.10 -4.73
C ALA A 166 11.02 5.04 -5.97
N MET A 167 11.24 3.86 -6.53
CA MET A 167 12.09 3.64 -7.69
C MET A 167 11.36 3.90 -9.01
#